data_6f9bd6e7e49decf55c6fc0c7b145896a
#
_entry.id   6f9bd6e7e49decf55c6fc0c7b145896a
#
_cell.length_a   1.000
_cell.length_b   1.000
_cell.length_c   1.000
_cell.angle_alpha   90.00
_cell.angle_beta   90.00
_cell.angle_gamma   90.00
#
_symmetry.space_group_name_H-M   'P 1'
#
loop_
_entity.id
_entity.type
_entity.pdbx_description
1 polymer ?
#
loop_
_entity_poly.entity_id
_entity_poly.type
_entity_poly.pdbx_seq_one_letter_code
_entity_poly.pdbx_strand_id
1 'polypeptide(L)'
;MTRKGQVERPTKASEYVIVFGSRQAEKGWRDLGAVIRGPLADTWDFLTRTPRQQTPTNYPLKGSLGTITREGAEHQRWQHKPTIGGVARIWFYVEDQTVVLEQVFTRHPNETK
;
A
#
# COMPACT_ATOMS: atom_id res chain seq x y z
N MET A 1 -12.22 -14.17 29.39
CA MET A 1 -10.89 -14.72 29.13
C MET A 1 -10.02 -13.68 28.46
N THR A 2 -8.83 -13.53 28.97
CA THR A 2 -7.90 -12.60 28.38
C THR A 2 -7.17 -13.25 27.21
N ARG A 3 -7.30 -12.65 26.05
CA ARG A 3 -6.58 -13.12 24.88
C ARG A 3 -5.17 -12.58 24.91
N LYS A 4 -4.21 -13.44 24.63
CA LYS A 4 -2.83 -13.00 24.49
C LYS A 4 -2.68 -12.30 23.14
N GLY A 5 -2.21 -11.09 23.17
CA GLY A 5 -1.93 -10.36 21.95
C GLY A 5 -0.65 -10.83 21.30
N GLN A 6 -0.58 -10.70 19.99
CA GLN A 6 0.66 -10.97 19.28
C GLN A 6 1.61 -9.80 19.44
N VAL A 7 2.90 -10.11 19.53
CA VAL A 7 3.92 -9.07 19.53
C VAL A 7 4.16 -8.67 18.09
N GLU A 8 3.89 -7.39 17.77
CA GLU A 8 4.15 -6.90 16.44
C GLU A 8 5.63 -6.56 16.29
N ARG A 9 6.13 -6.78 15.08
CA ARG A 9 7.51 -6.46 14.78
C ARG A 9 7.71 -4.95 14.85
N PRO A 10 8.64 -4.45 15.67
CA PRO A 10 8.93 -3.02 15.70
C PRO A 10 9.54 -2.56 14.37
N THR A 11 9.25 -1.32 13.99
CA THR A 11 9.82 -0.73 12.79
C THR A 11 11.23 -0.21 13.10
N LYS A 12 12.18 -0.55 12.23
CA LYS A 12 13.54 0.01 12.35
C LYS A 12 13.53 1.48 11.94
N ALA A 13 14.47 2.25 12.47
CA ALA A 13 14.57 3.67 12.13
C ALA A 13 14.71 3.93 10.63
N SER A 14 15.32 2.99 9.90
CA SER A 14 15.50 3.10 8.45
C SER A 14 14.27 2.66 7.66
N GLU A 15 13.28 2.08 8.30
CA GLU A 15 12.10 1.56 7.63
C GLU A 15 11.00 2.59 7.62
N TYR A 16 10.10 2.45 6.63
CA TYR A 16 8.89 3.27 6.55
C TYR A 16 7.80 2.67 7.41
N VAL A 17 6.96 3.52 7.96
CA VAL A 17 5.75 3.09 8.66
C VAL A 17 4.60 3.12 7.66
N ILE A 18 3.80 2.07 7.64
CA ILE A 18 2.63 2.01 6.74
C ILE A 18 1.38 2.32 7.55
N VAL A 19 0.60 3.28 7.06
CA VAL A 19 -0.66 3.66 7.70
C VAL A 19 -1.79 3.60 6.67
N PHE A 20 -3.01 3.43 7.16
CA PHE A 20 -4.18 3.50 6.29
C PHE A 20 -4.62 4.94 6.16
N GLY A 21 -4.80 5.39 4.91
CA GLY A 21 -5.29 6.73 4.64
C GLY A 21 -6.81 6.80 4.53
N SER A 22 -7.49 5.65 4.52
CA SER A 22 -8.94 5.60 4.39
C SER A 22 -9.47 4.29 4.96
N ARG A 23 -10.77 4.27 5.24
CA ARG A 23 -11.44 3.04 5.67
C ARG A 23 -11.46 2.01 4.54
N GLN A 24 -11.56 2.49 3.31
CA GLN A 24 -11.53 1.58 2.16
C GLN A 24 -10.20 0.85 2.09
N ALA A 25 -9.09 1.55 2.33
CA ALA A 25 -7.77 0.92 2.32
C ALA A 25 -7.66 -0.14 3.41
N GLU A 26 -8.17 0.16 4.59
CA GLU A 26 -8.15 -0.80 5.70
C GLU A 26 -8.96 -2.04 5.37
N LYS A 27 -10.17 -1.85 4.85
CA LYS A 27 -11.03 -2.96 4.47
C LYS A 27 -10.40 -3.78 3.35
N GLY A 28 -9.89 -3.12 2.31
CA GLY A 28 -9.28 -3.82 1.19
C GLY A 28 -8.06 -4.62 1.60
N TRP A 29 -7.23 -4.08 2.47
CA TRP A 29 -6.07 -4.78 3.00
C TRP A 29 -6.48 -6.04 3.75
N ARG A 30 -7.51 -5.92 4.60
CA ARG A 30 -8.03 -7.06 5.35
C ARG A 30 -8.58 -8.14 4.41
N ASP A 31 -9.32 -7.71 3.39
CA ASP A 31 -9.89 -8.66 2.42
C ASP A 31 -8.78 -9.38 1.65
N LEU A 32 -7.74 -8.66 1.23
CA LEU A 32 -6.60 -9.28 0.55
C LEU A 32 -5.85 -10.25 1.47
N GLY A 33 -5.75 -9.90 2.76
CA GLY A 33 -5.09 -10.77 3.72
C GLY A 33 -5.79 -12.13 3.86
N ALA A 34 -7.08 -12.18 3.56
CA ALA A 34 -7.82 -13.43 3.62
C ALA A 34 -7.56 -14.33 2.41
N VAL A 35 -7.13 -13.77 1.27
CA VAL A 35 -7.01 -14.56 0.03
C VAL A 35 -5.58 -14.61 -0.53
N ILE A 36 -4.75 -13.58 -0.27
CA ILE A 36 -3.36 -13.56 -0.78
C ILE A 36 -2.40 -13.19 0.34
N ARG A 37 -2.46 -13.89 1.44
CA ARG A 37 -1.71 -13.56 2.65
C ARG A 37 -0.21 -13.46 2.42
N GLY A 38 0.37 -14.45 1.72
CA GLY A 38 1.80 -14.47 1.45
C GLY A 38 2.25 -13.30 0.59
N PRO A 39 1.65 -13.09 -0.58
CA PRO A 39 1.97 -11.93 -1.40
C PRO A 39 1.75 -10.60 -0.68
N LEU A 40 0.74 -10.53 0.19
CA LEU A 40 0.49 -9.30 0.94
C LEU A 40 1.59 -9.06 2.00
N ALA A 41 2.10 -10.11 2.61
CA ALA A 41 3.23 -10.01 3.52
C ALA A 41 4.48 -9.52 2.79
N ASP A 42 4.70 -10.02 1.57
CA ASP A 42 5.82 -9.55 0.74
C ASP A 42 5.65 -8.07 0.38
N THR A 43 4.42 -7.65 0.10
CA THR A 43 4.10 -6.26 -0.16
C THR A 43 4.45 -5.39 1.06
N TRP A 44 4.08 -5.85 2.24
CA TRP A 44 4.40 -5.13 3.48
C TRP A 44 5.92 -4.95 3.62
N ASP A 45 6.67 -6.03 3.40
CA ASP A 45 8.12 -5.96 3.46
C ASP A 45 8.68 -4.98 2.44
N PHE A 46 8.19 -5.02 1.22
CA PHE A 46 8.66 -4.14 0.16
C PHE A 46 8.39 -2.67 0.49
N LEU A 47 7.17 -2.37 0.91
CA LEU A 47 6.76 -0.99 1.17
C LEU A 47 7.44 -0.40 2.41
N THR A 48 7.81 -1.22 3.38
CA THR A 48 8.54 -0.73 4.54
C THR A 48 10.00 -0.45 4.24
N ARG A 49 10.53 -1.02 3.17
CA ARG A 49 11.95 -0.87 2.83
C ARG A 49 12.20 0.07 1.66
N THR A 50 11.50 -0.16 0.54
CA THR A 50 11.80 0.55 -0.70
C THR A 50 10.53 0.96 -1.44
N PRO A 51 9.66 1.78 -0.82
CA PRO A 51 8.37 2.09 -1.46
C PRO A 51 8.49 2.88 -2.75
N ARG A 52 9.60 3.59 -2.97
CA ARG A 52 9.80 4.39 -4.17
C ARG A 52 10.66 3.69 -5.22
N GLN A 53 10.99 2.43 -5.02
CA GLN A 53 11.74 1.68 -6.03
C GLN A 53 10.79 1.26 -7.15
N GLN A 54 11.13 1.67 -8.38
CA GLN A 54 10.32 1.30 -9.54
C GLN A 54 10.63 -0.12 -9.99
N THR A 55 9.59 -0.93 -10.12
CA THR A 55 9.66 -2.28 -10.61
C THR A 55 8.44 -2.52 -11.51
N PRO A 56 8.35 -3.65 -12.21
CA PRO A 56 7.13 -3.93 -12.98
C PRO A 56 5.85 -3.98 -12.15
N THR A 57 5.96 -4.15 -10.83
CA THR A 57 4.80 -4.22 -9.95
C THR A 57 4.71 -3.06 -8.97
N ASN A 58 5.59 -2.06 -9.08
CA ASN A 58 5.57 -0.89 -8.18
C ASN A 58 6.07 0.33 -8.94
N TYR A 59 5.18 1.28 -9.23
CA TYR A 59 5.54 2.41 -10.07
C TYR A 59 4.60 3.60 -9.85
N PRO A 60 5.08 4.81 -10.14
CA PRO A 60 4.21 5.99 -10.04
C PRO A 60 3.18 5.98 -11.17
N LEU A 61 1.97 6.39 -10.86
CA LEU A 61 0.93 6.54 -11.86
C LEU A 61 1.18 7.82 -12.66
N LYS A 62 0.63 7.86 -13.86
CA LYS A 62 0.82 8.97 -14.79
C LYS A 62 -0.46 9.76 -14.98
N GLY A 63 -0.33 10.95 -15.56
CA GLY A 63 -1.47 11.79 -15.84
C GLY A 63 -2.16 12.27 -14.58
N SER A 64 -3.46 12.47 -14.66
CA SER A 64 -4.24 12.97 -13.54
C SER A 64 -4.27 12.02 -12.34
N LEU A 65 -4.06 10.72 -12.59
CA LEU A 65 -4.01 9.74 -11.49
C LEU A 65 -2.70 9.83 -10.71
N GLY A 66 -1.67 10.44 -11.30
CA GLY A 66 -0.35 10.47 -10.68
C GLY A 66 -0.21 11.46 -9.53
N THR A 67 -1.18 12.35 -9.35
CA THR A 67 -1.11 13.37 -8.30
C THR A 67 -2.30 13.26 -7.38
N ILE A 68 -2.02 13.31 -6.08
CA ILE A 68 -3.06 13.36 -5.06
C ILE A 68 -2.75 14.52 -4.11
N THR A 69 -3.79 15.30 -3.79
CA THR A 69 -3.65 16.42 -2.86
C THR A 69 -4.29 16.04 -1.53
N ARG A 70 -3.53 16.18 -0.46
CA ARG A 70 -4.01 15.91 0.90
C ARG A 70 -3.50 16.99 1.82
N GLU A 71 -4.42 17.59 2.57
CA GLU A 71 -4.10 18.64 3.56
C GLU A 71 -3.27 19.77 2.95
N GLY A 72 -3.61 20.14 1.70
CA GLY A 72 -2.95 21.24 1.01
C GLY A 72 -1.61 20.88 0.37
N ALA A 73 -1.16 19.64 0.47
CA ALA A 73 0.10 19.20 -0.13
C ALA A 73 -0.17 18.21 -1.25
N GLU A 74 0.62 18.34 -2.32
CA GLU A 74 0.55 17.40 -3.44
C GLU A 74 1.55 16.28 -3.24
N HIS A 75 1.12 15.05 -3.57
CA HIS A 75 1.96 13.87 -3.48
C HIS A 75 1.87 13.09 -4.78
N GLN A 76 2.95 12.41 -5.13
CA GLN A 76 2.95 11.46 -6.24
C GLN A 76 2.19 10.21 -5.79
N ARG A 77 1.20 9.80 -6.58
CA ARG A 77 0.48 8.56 -6.33
C ARG A 77 1.21 7.40 -6.99
N TRP A 78 1.37 6.32 -6.25
CA TRP A 78 2.01 5.09 -6.71
C TRP A 78 1.02 3.96 -6.75
N GLN A 79 1.28 2.99 -7.60
CA GLN A 79 0.51 1.75 -7.65
C GLN A 79 1.43 0.57 -7.40
N HIS A 80 1.01 -0.29 -6.49
CA HIS A 80 1.69 -1.55 -6.21
C HIS A 80 0.76 -2.71 -6.54
N LYS A 81 1.32 -3.74 -7.21
CA LYS A 81 0.59 -4.96 -7.53
C LYS A 81 1.12 -6.06 -6.62
N PRO A 82 0.29 -6.57 -5.68
CA PRO A 82 0.76 -7.64 -4.78
C PRO A 82 1.14 -8.92 -5.53
N THR A 83 0.49 -9.17 -6.67
CA THR A 83 0.83 -10.32 -7.53
C THR A 83 0.91 -9.86 -8.97
N ILE A 84 1.83 -10.45 -9.73
CA ILE A 84 2.07 -10.04 -11.11
C ILE A 84 0.84 -10.26 -11.98
N GLY A 85 0.24 -11.44 -11.91
CA GLY A 85 -0.90 -11.79 -12.75
C GLY A 85 -2.27 -11.50 -12.13
N GLY A 86 -2.30 -10.95 -10.92
CA GLY A 86 -3.55 -10.72 -10.22
C GLY A 86 -4.18 -9.38 -10.54
N VAL A 87 -5.37 -9.17 -9.99
CA VAL A 87 -6.16 -7.95 -10.24
C VAL A 87 -6.08 -6.95 -9.10
N ALA A 88 -5.53 -7.33 -7.96
CA ALA A 88 -5.43 -6.42 -6.81
C ALA A 88 -4.49 -5.27 -7.10
N ARG A 89 -4.83 -4.10 -6.59
CA ARG A 89 -4.01 -2.89 -6.76
C ARG A 89 -4.00 -2.12 -5.45
N ILE A 90 -2.84 -1.59 -5.10
CA ILE A 90 -2.67 -0.73 -3.92
C ILE A 90 -2.20 0.62 -4.39
N TRP A 91 -2.97 1.67 -4.09
CA TRP A 91 -2.59 3.04 -4.37
C TRP A 91 -2.08 3.67 -3.10
N PHE A 92 -0.90 4.28 -3.17
CA PHE A 92 -0.29 4.87 -1.99
C PHE A 92 0.51 6.10 -2.38
N TYR A 93 0.84 6.88 -1.38
CA TYR A 93 1.83 7.94 -1.52
C TYR A 93 2.77 7.89 -0.32
N VAL A 94 3.91 8.54 -0.45
CA VAL A 94 4.92 8.54 0.60
C VAL A 94 5.11 9.96 1.08
N GLU A 95 5.04 10.14 2.38
CA GLU A 95 5.28 11.42 3.03
C GLU A 95 6.30 11.19 4.12
N ASP A 96 7.50 11.78 3.97
CA ASP A 96 8.63 11.55 4.88
C ASP A 96 8.91 10.04 5.01
N GLN A 97 8.85 9.49 6.22
CA GLN A 97 9.07 8.06 6.46
C GLN A 97 7.76 7.27 6.55
N THR A 98 6.69 7.81 6.02
CA THR A 98 5.37 7.18 6.11
C THR A 98 4.83 6.85 4.73
N VAL A 99 4.40 5.60 4.57
CA VAL A 99 3.65 5.15 3.39
C VAL A 99 2.18 5.19 3.76
N VAL A 100 1.41 6.01 3.04
CA VAL A 100 -0.02 6.15 3.29
C VAL A 100 -0.77 5.36 2.23
N LEU A 101 -1.46 4.31 2.65
CA LEU A 101 -2.28 3.50 1.76
C LEU A 101 -3.59 4.23 1.53
N GLU A 102 -3.75 4.76 0.33
CA GLU A 102 -4.92 5.56 -0.02
C GLU A 102 -6.11 4.68 -0.37
N GLN A 103 -5.87 3.69 -1.22
CA GLN A 103 -6.89 2.77 -1.69
C GLN A 103 -6.27 1.39 -1.85
N VAL A 104 -7.02 0.37 -1.47
CA VAL A 104 -6.61 -1.02 -1.69
C VAL A 104 -7.74 -1.71 -2.44
N PHE A 105 -7.50 -1.98 -3.72
CA PHE A 105 -8.51 -2.56 -4.59
C PHE A 105 -8.34 -4.07 -4.64
N THR A 106 -9.42 -4.79 -4.39
CA THR A 106 -9.43 -6.23 -4.56
C THR A 106 -9.69 -6.61 -6.02
N ARG A 107 -10.08 -5.62 -6.84
CA ARG A 107 -10.28 -5.76 -8.28
C ARG A 107 -9.52 -4.64 -8.98
N HIS A 108 -9.23 -4.86 -10.26
CA HIS A 108 -8.57 -3.84 -11.07
C HIS A 108 -9.44 -2.58 -11.14
N PRO A 109 -8.92 -1.41 -10.73
CA PRO A 109 -9.71 -0.19 -10.84
C PRO A 109 -9.90 0.20 -12.30
N ASN A 110 -11.09 0.76 -12.62
CA ASN A 110 -11.41 1.13 -13.99
C ASN A 110 -10.52 2.24 -14.54
N GLU A 111 -9.95 3.06 -13.68
CA GLU A 111 -9.12 4.20 -14.06
C GLU A 111 -7.72 3.78 -14.54
N THR A 112 -7.28 2.56 -14.20
CA THR A 112 -5.97 2.05 -14.61
C THR A 112 -6.14 0.77 -15.41
N LYS A 113 -5.43 0.64 -16.51
CA LYS A 113 -5.53 -0.54 -17.36
C LYS A 113 -4.19 -1.24 -17.50
#